data_327569a5f9fd7a312a4d9c01e9368494
#
_entry.id   327569a5f9fd7a312a4d9c01e9368494
#
_cell.length_a   1.000
_cell.length_b   1.000
_cell.length_c   1.000
_cell.angle_alpha   90.00
_cell.angle_beta   90.00
_cell.angle_gamma   90.00
#
_symmetry.space_group_name_H-M   'P 1'
#
loop_
_entity.id
_entity.type
_entity.pdbx_description
1 polymer ?
#
loop_
_entity_poly.entity_id
_entity_poly.type
_entity_poly.pdbx_seq_one_letter_code
_entity_poly.pdbx_strand_id
1 'polypeptide(L)'
;MAERKARADALRNRETVLAAADELFARSESPRSVSMDEIAAAAGVGKGTLFRRFGDRTGLIRAVFDARIEPLRHAVEAGPAPLGPSAPPRERVPALLDAVLCFKLDNRHLSLALEEAGSGSPYQAAHYAWWHGILRDLLERMHDAADGTADGSAAGTAAGPAPESDFAAHALLAATRADLVEHLAGQEGMDHERIRAQLAAFVGTVLGQE
;
A
#
# COMPACT_ATOMS: atom_id res chain seq x y z
N MET A 1 19.49 -1.76 -32.33
CA MET A 1 18.07 -1.97 -32.73
C MET A 1 17.50 -3.26 -32.13
N ALA A 2 18.17 -4.42 -32.23
CA ALA A 2 17.69 -5.70 -31.69
C ALA A 2 17.48 -5.69 -30.17
N GLU A 3 18.37 -5.11 -29.40
CA GLU A 3 18.29 -5.05 -27.93
C GLU A 3 17.11 -4.20 -27.44
N ARG A 4 16.83 -3.08 -28.12
CA ARG A 4 15.66 -2.22 -27.79
C ARG A 4 14.34 -2.94 -28.10
N LYS A 5 14.28 -3.73 -29.17
CA LYS A 5 13.13 -4.55 -29.50
C LYS A 5 12.92 -5.67 -28.48
N ALA A 6 13.99 -6.37 -28.09
CA ALA A 6 13.92 -7.43 -27.08
C ALA A 6 13.45 -6.90 -25.70
N ARG A 7 13.89 -5.70 -25.28
CA ARG A 7 13.40 -5.06 -24.06
C ARG A 7 11.92 -4.69 -24.15
N ALA A 8 11.48 -4.15 -25.30
CA ALA A 8 10.07 -3.81 -25.50
C ALA A 8 9.18 -5.05 -25.54
N ASP A 9 9.62 -6.15 -26.15
CA ASP A 9 8.91 -7.44 -26.15
C ASP A 9 8.84 -8.02 -24.72
N ALA A 10 9.93 -7.91 -23.97
CA ALA A 10 9.97 -8.33 -22.58
C ALA A 10 9.02 -7.53 -21.68
N LEU A 11 8.88 -6.22 -21.88
CA LEU A 11 7.93 -5.38 -21.14
C LEU A 11 6.49 -5.77 -21.50
N ARG A 12 6.14 -5.87 -22.77
CA ARG A 12 4.80 -6.29 -23.21
C ARG A 12 4.41 -7.65 -22.64
N ASN A 13 5.33 -8.63 -22.68
CA ASN A 13 5.06 -9.95 -22.09
C ASN A 13 4.86 -9.87 -20.56
N ARG A 14 5.55 -8.96 -19.86
CA ARG A 14 5.31 -8.74 -18.43
C ARG A 14 3.91 -8.20 -18.19
N GLU A 15 3.51 -7.17 -18.90
CA GLU A 15 2.19 -6.55 -18.81
C GLU A 15 1.07 -7.57 -19.12
N THR A 16 1.23 -8.39 -20.17
CA THR A 16 0.27 -9.44 -20.51
C THR A 16 0.11 -10.47 -19.40
N VAL A 17 1.22 -10.88 -18.76
CA VAL A 17 1.15 -11.82 -17.63
C VAL A 17 0.48 -11.18 -16.43
N LEU A 18 0.82 -9.92 -16.09
CA LEU A 18 0.19 -9.23 -14.97
C LEU A 18 -1.31 -9.03 -15.19
N ALA A 19 -1.73 -8.66 -16.41
CA ALA A 19 -3.14 -8.52 -16.74
C ALA A 19 -3.90 -9.84 -16.64
N ALA A 20 -3.34 -10.95 -17.17
CA ALA A 20 -3.96 -12.27 -17.07
C ALA A 20 -4.06 -12.75 -15.61
N ALA A 21 -3.02 -12.55 -14.81
CA ALA A 21 -3.04 -12.87 -13.38
C ALA A 21 -4.07 -12.04 -12.62
N ASP A 22 -4.14 -10.75 -12.94
CA ASP A 22 -5.08 -9.80 -12.36
C ASP A 22 -6.53 -10.20 -12.60
N GLU A 23 -6.87 -10.55 -13.85
CA GLU A 23 -8.20 -11.04 -14.21
C GLU A 23 -8.57 -12.36 -13.50
N LEU A 24 -7.63 -13.30 -13.41
CA LEU A 24 -7.86 -14.56 -12.73
C LEU A 24 -8.04 -14.36 -11.22
N PHE A 25 -7.24 -13.51 -10.58
CA PHE A 25 -7.41 -13.18 -9.16
C PHE A 25 -8.72 -12.47 -8.88
N ALA A 26 -9.18 -11.57 -9.77
CA ALA A 26 -10.42 -10.85 -9.63
C ALA A 26 -11.66 -11.76 -9.75
N ARG A 27 -11.58 -12.84 -10.54
CA ARG A 27 -12.68 -13.81 -10.75
C ARG A 27 -12.69 -14.94 -9.73
N SER A 28 -11.63 -15.10 -8.96
CA SER A 28 -11.47 -16.19 -8.00
C SER A 28 -11.94 -15.78 -6.62
N GLU A 29 -12.65 -16.65 -5.94
CA GLU A 29 -13.01 -16.46 -4.53
C GLU A 29 -11.77 -16.37 -3.63
N SER A 30 -10.66 -16.96 -4.06
CA SER A 30 -9.37 -16.87 -3.38
C SER A 30 -8.22 -16.85 -4.36
N PRO A 31 -7.30 -15.87 -4.27
CA PRO A 31 -6.07 -15.88 -5.07
C PRO A 31 -5.28 -17.18 -4.92
N ARG A 32 -5.43 -17.88 -3.78
CA ARG A 32 -4.75 -19.16 -3.52
C ARG A 32 -5.18 -20.29 -4.45
N SER A 33 -6.40 -20.24 -4.99
CA SER A 33 -6.91 -21.27 -5.92
C SER A 33 -6.35 -21.12 -7.33
N VAL A 34 -5.87 -19.94 -7.71
CA VAL A 34 -5.30 -19.66 -9.05
C VAL A 34 -3.87 -20.21 -9.14
N SER A 35 -3.65 -21.12 -10.08
CA SER A 35 -2.34 -21.75 -10.30
C SER A 35 -1.46 -20.98 -11.27
N MET A 36 -0.14 -21.17 -11.16
CA MET A 36 0.83 -20.61 -12.13
C MET A 36 0.61 -21.14 -13.55
N ASP A 37 0.05 -22.35 -13.68
CA ASP A 37 -0.22 -22.97 -14.98
C ASP A 37 -1.43 -22.32 -15.66
N GLU A 38 -2.48 -22.01 -14.94
CA GLU A 38 -3.63 -21.26 -15.43
C GLU A 38 -3.23 -19.85 -15.87
N ILE A 39 -2.39 -19.17 -15.10
CA ILE A 39 -1.89 -17.84 -15.46
C ILE A 39 -1.01 -17.90 -16.72
N ALA A 40 -0.11 -18.90 -16.83
CA ALA A 40 0.72 -19.07 -18.00
C ALA A 40 -0.12 -19.33 -19.26
N ALA A 41 -1.15 -20.17 -19.14
CA ALA A 41 -2.09 -20.47 -20.22
C ALA A 41 -2.90 -19.23 -20.63
N ALA A 42 -3.46 -18.48 -19.66
CA ALA A 42 -4.23 -17.27 -19.91
C ALA A 42 -3.38 -16.17 -20.57
N ALA A 43 -2.12 -16.03 -20.16
CA ALA A 43 -1.18 -15.07 -20.70
C ALA A 43 -0.54 -15.50 -22.04
N GLY A 44 -0.77 -16.74 -22.49
CA GLY A 44 -0.16 -17.27 -23.71
C GLY A 44 1.37 -17.40 -23.62
N VAL A 45 1.92 -17.63 -22.41
CA VAL A 45 3.36 -17.77 -22.18
C VAL A 45 3.72 -19.16 -21.69
N GLY A 46 4.95 -19.59 -21.96
CA GLY A 46 5.45 -20.85 -21.40
C GLY A 46 5.65 -20.76 -19.89
N LYS A 47 5.30 -21.82 -19.14
CA LYS A 47 5.47 -21.94 -17.68
C LYS A 47 6.90 -21.58 -17.22
N GLY A 48 7.95 -22.06 -17.94
CA GLY A 48 9.34 -21.73 -17.62
C GLY A 48 9.66 -20.24 -17.76
N THR A 49 8.99 -19.53 -18.67
CA THR A 49 9.14 -18.08 -18.83
C THR A 49 8.52 -17.34 -17.63
N LEU A 50 7.37 -17.80 -17.15
CA LEU A 50 6.69 -17.26 -15.98
C LEU A 50 7.56 -17.40 -14.73
N PHE A 51 8.04 -18.62 -14.44
CA PHE A 51 8.90 -18.89 -13.29
C PHE A 51 10.23 -18.14 -13.36
N ARG A 52 10.87 -18.08 -14.52
CA ARG A 52 12.12 -17.32 -14.67
C ARG A 52 11.95 -15.82 -14.39
N ARG A 53 10.78 -15.26 -14.64
CA ARG A 53 10.51 -13.82 -14.50
C ARG A 53 10.04 -13.43 -13.14
N PHE A 54 9.19 -14.21 -12.52
CA PHE A 54 8.54 -13.89 -11.25
C PHE A 54 9.04 -14.75 -10.07
N GLY A 55 9.88 -15.75 -10.35
CA GLY A 55 10.38 -16.68 -9.36
C GLY A 55 9.35 -17.73 -9.00
N ASP A 56 8.43 -17.36 -8.17
CA ASP A 56 7.35 -18.22 -7.68
C ASP A 56 6.00 -17.47 -7.71
N ARG A 57 4.99 -18.13 -7.16
CA ARG A 57 3.64 -17.58 -7.05
C ARG A 57 3.59 -16.32 -6.19
N THR A 58 4.35 -16.27 -5.10
CA THR A 58 4.44 -15.11 -4.22
C THR A 58 5.05 -13.90 -4.94
N GLY A 59 6.10 -14.13 -5.72
CA GLY A 59 6.70 -13.09 -6.57
C GLY A 59 5.73 -12.56 -7.63
N LEU A 60 4.86 -13.41 -8.18
CA LEU A 60 3.83 -12.96 -9.12
C LEU A 60 2.72 -12.16 -8.41
N ILE A 61 2.21 -12.63 -7.26
CA ILE A 61 1.23 -11.89 -6.46
C ILE A 61 1.77 -10.50 -6.09
N ARG A 62 3.03 -10.43 -5.65
CA ARG A 62 3.70 -9.16 -5.36
C ARG A 62 3.76 -8.25 -6.58
N ALA A 63 4.12 -8.79 -7.74
CA ALA A 63 4.20 -8.00 -8.97
C ALA A 63 2.84 -7.47 -9.45
N VAL A 64 1.75 -8.21 -9.25
CA VAL A 64 0.37 -7.76 -9.52
C VAL A 64 -0.02 -6.67 -8.51
N PHE A 65 0.25 -6.89 -7.23
CA PHE A 65 -0.02 -5.90 -6.19
C PHE A 65 0.73 -4.57 -6.46
N ASP A 66 2.03 -4.65 -6.79
CA ASP A 66 2.84 -3.48 -7.10
C ASP A 66 2.29 -2.71 -8.32
N ALA A 67 1.83 -3.43 -9.35
CA ALA A 67 1.23 -2.80 -10.52
C ALA A 67 -0.10 -2.10 -10.21
N ARG A 68 -0.93 -2.68 -9.33
CA ARG A 68 -2.22 -2.09 -8.92
C ARG A 68 -2.05 -0.88 -8.01
N ILE A 69 -1.05 -0.89 -7.12
CA ILE A 69 -0.82 0.21 -6.17
C ILE A 69 -0.04 1.38 -6.79
N GLU A 70 0.60 1.18 -7.92
CA GLU A 70 1.44 2.20 -8.57
C GLU A 70 0.71 3.53 -8.86
N PRO A 71 -0.56 3.55 -9.34
CA PRO A 71 -1.29 4.81 -9.50
C PRO A 71 -1.47 5.57 -8.18
N LEU A 72 -1.74 4.86 -7.08
CA LEU A 72 -1.84 5.47 -5.76
C LEU A 72 -0.49 6.03 -5.30
N ARG A 73 0.60 5.28 -5.48
CA ARG A 73 1.95 5.76 -5.17
C ARG A 73 2.27 7.03 -5.95
N HIS A 74 1.99 7.04 -7.24
CA HIS A 74 2.19 8.22 -8.08
C HIS A 74 1.36 9.43 -7.60
N ALA A 75 0.10 9.22 -7.20
CA ALA A 75 -0.74 10.27 -6.64
C ALA A 75 -0.16 10.85 -5.34
N VAL A 76 0.45 10.00 -4.51
CA VAL A 76 1.11 10.41 -3.26
C VAL A 76 2.43 11.15 -3.50
N GLU A 77 3.21 10.73 -4.48
CA GLU A 77 4.53 11.29 -4.77
C GLU A 77 4.47 12.59 -5.58
N ALA A 78 3.54 12.68 -6.54
CA ALA A 78 3.51 13.75 -7.52
C ALA A 78 2.10 14.27 -7.86
N GLY A 79 1.06 13.74 -7.22
CA GLY A 79 -0.33 14.15 -7.48
C GLY A 79 -0.72 15.46 -6.80
N PRO A 80 -1.96 15.90 -7.06
CA PRO A 80 -2.54 17.07 -6.37
C PRO A 80 -2.95 16.74 -4.93
N ALA A 81 -3.35 17.78 -4.19
CA ALA A 81 -4.02 17.61 -2.91
C ALA A 81 -5.32 16.78 -3.07
N PRO A 82 -5.75 16.01 -2.06
CA PRO A 82 -5.16 15.93 -0.73
C PRO A 82 -4.01 14.92 -0.58
N LEU A 83 -3.71 14.08 -1.60
CA LEU A 83 -2.71 13.02 -1.51
C LEU A 83 -1.28 13.50 -1.76
N GLY A 84 -1.13 14.46 -2.66
CA GLY A 84 0.16 14.94 -3.13
C GLY A 84 0.97 15.71 -2.09
N PRO A 85 2.26 15.95 -2.38
CA PRO A 85 3.20 16.55 -1.43
C PRO A 85 2.88 17.98 -1.03
N SER A 86 2.07 18.69 -1.82
CA SER A 86 1.66 20.09 -1.54
C SER A 86 0.54 20.19 -0.49
N ALA A 87 -0.12 19.09 -0.15
CA ALA A 87 -1.21 19.12 0.83
C ALA A 87 -0.68 19.36 2.24
N PRO A 88 -1.42 20.15 3.07
CA PRO A 88 -1.09 20.30 4.48
C PRO A 88 -1.08 18.95 5.21
N PRO A 89 -0.16 18.70 6.15
CA PRO A 89 -0.07 17.40 6.84
C PRO A 89 -1.39 16.96 7.50
N ARG A 90 -2.14 17.88 8.11
CA ARG A 90 -3.44 17.60 8.76
C ARG A 90 -4.52 17.08 7.81
N GLU A 91 -4.46 17.47 6.53
CA GLU A 91 -5.37 17.00 5.49
C GLU A 91 -4.82 15.73 4.83
N ARG A 92 -3.50 15.66 4.69
CA ARG A 92 -2.84 14.59 3.95
C ARG A 92 -2.84 13.26 4.69
N VAL A 93 -2.64 13.25 6.03
CA VAL A 93 -2.62 12.01 6.82
C VAL A 93 -3.94 11.25 6.71
N PRO A 94 -5.12 11.83 6.99
CA PRO A 94 -6.38 11.10 6.84
C PRO A 94 -6.64 10.68 5.39
N ALA A 95 -6.31 11.52 4.40
CA ALA A 95 -6.50 11.18 2.99
C ALA A 95 -5.62 10.00 2.54
N LEU A 96 -4.37 9.93 3.01
CA LEU A 96 -3.47 8.79 2.74
C LEU A 96 -4.01 7.49 3.33
N LEU A 97 -4.46 7.52 4.57
CA LEU A 97 -4.98 6.32 5.26
C LEU A 97 -6.29 5.84 4.63
N ASP A 98 -7.18 6.75 4.27
CA ASP A 98 -8.41 6.42 3.54
C ASP A 98 -8.08 5.81 2.17
N ALA A 99 -7.16 6.39 1.41
CA ALA A 99 -6.76 5.86 0.10
C ALA A 99 -6.11 4.47 0.20
N VAL A 100 -5.26 4.24 1.22
CA VAL A 100 -4.68 2.90 1.49
C VAL A 100 -5.76 1.91 1.88
N LEU A 101 -6.70 2.29 2.73
CA LEU A 101 -7.82 1.45 3.13
C LEU A 101 -8.72 1.11 1.92
N CYS A 102 -9.12 2.09 1.10
CA CYS A 102 -9.90 1.87 -0.11
C CYS A 102 -9.18 0.90 -1.06
N PHE A 103 -7.88 1.12 -1.29
CA PHE A 103 -7.08 0.21 -2.11
C PHE A 103 -7.13 -1.23 -1.57
N LYS A 104 -7.02 -1.42 -0.25
CA LYS A 104 -7.06 -2.76 0.36
C LYS A 104 -8.45 -3.38 0.33
N LEU A 105 -9.51 -2.60 0.49
CA LEU A 105 -10.88 -3.05 0.33
C LEU A 105 -11.16 -3.53 -1.09
N ASP A 106 -10.74 -2.77 -2.10
CA ASP A 106 -10.90 -3.11 -3.52
C ASP A 106 -10.05 -4.31 -3.95
N ASN A 107 -8.91 -4.53 -3.25
CA ASN A 107 -7.96 -5.60 -3.53
C ASN A 107 -7.80 -6.57 -2.35
N ARG A 108 -8.88 -6.83 -1.60
CA ARG A 108 -8.85 -7.52 -0.32
C ARG A 108 -8.10 -8.86 -0.36
N HIS A 109 -8.51 -9.76 -1.25
CA HIS A 109 -7.90 -11.09 -1.34
C HIS A 109 -6.42 -11.06 -1.77
N LEU A 110 -6.07 -10.13 -2.67
CA LEU A 110 -4.68 -9.96 -3.13
C LEU A 110 -3.80 -9.40 -2.01
N SER A 111 -4.31 -8.41 -1.26
CA SER A 111 -3.63 -7.79 -0.13
C SER A 111 -3.39 -8.80 0.99
N LEU A 112 -4.41 -9.60 1.33
CA LEU A 112 -4.31 -10.68 2.32
C LEU A 112 -3.31 -11.74 1.86
N ALA A 113 -3.40 -12.21 0.61
CA ALA A 113 -2.48 -13.20 0.07
C ALA A 113 -1.02 -12.73 0.08
N LEU A 114 -0.77 -11.44 -0.11
CA LEU A 114 0.57 -10.86 -0.02
C LEU A 114 1.08 -10.82 1.43
N GLU A 115 0.25 -10.41 2.39
CA GLU A 115 0.62 -10.39 3.81
C GLU A 115 0.90 -11.80 4.35
N GLU A 116 0.08 -12.79 3.98
CA GLU A 116 0.24 -14.19 4.38
C GLU A 116 1.44 -14.89 3.71
N ALA A 117 1.77 -14.53 2.48
CA ALA A 117 2.90 -15.09 1.75
C ALA A 117 4.26 -14.54 2.22
N GLY A 118 4.26 -13.50 3.03
CA GLY A 118 5.47 -12.91 3.60
C GLY A 118 6.17 -13.88 4.55
N SER A 119 7.40 -14.30 4.22
CA SER A 119 8.22 -15.18 5.05
C SER A 119 8.90 -14.47 6.24
N GLY A 120 8.56 -13.21 6.49
CA GLY A 120 9.16 -12.36 7.54
C GLY A 120 8.16 -11.40 8.16
N SER A 121 8.65 -10.53 9.04
CA SER A 121 7.83 -9.47 9.62
C SER A 121 7.28 -8.55 8.52
N PRO A 122 5.98 -8.25 8.49
CA PRO A 122 5.40 -7.31 7.53
C PRO A 122 6.06 -5.92 7.60
N TYR A 123 6.62 -5.56 8.74
CA TYR A 123 7.34 -4.31 8.98
C TYR A 123 8.67 -4.21 8.23
N GLN A 124 9.22 -5.32 7.73
CA GLN A 124 10.46 -5.35 6.94
C GLN A 124 10.21 -5.23 5.42
N ALA A 125 8.97 -5.22 5.01
CA ALA A 125 8.63 -5.07 3.60
C ALA A 125 8.92 -3.64 3.11
N ALA A 126 9.56 -3.50 1.95
CA ALA A 126 9.93 -2.19 1.39
C ALA A 126 8.73 -1.25 1.21
N HIS A 127 7.57 -1.80 0.82
CA HIS A 127 6.35 -1.01 0.70
C HIS A 127 5.85 -0.50 2.05
N TYR A 128 5.99 -1.28 3.13
CA TYR A 128 5.65 -0.85 4.48
C TYR A 128 6.56 0.30 4.93
N ALA A 129 7.88 0.13 4.77
CA ALA A 129 8.86 1.16 5.14
C ALA A 129 8.60 2.49 4.41
N TRP A 130 8.17 2.43 3.15
CA TRP A 130 7.82 3.61 2.36
C TRP A 130 6.59 4.35 2.92
N TRP A 131 5.49 3.64 3.20
CA TRP A 131 4.29 4.22 3.80
C TRP A 131 4.57 4.77 5.20
N HIS A 132 5.30 4.01 6.00
CA HIS A 132 5.69 4.41 7.35
C HIS A 132 6.51 5.70 7.34
N GLY A 133 7.51 5.80 6.46
CA GLY A 133 8.34 6.99 6.33
C GLY A 133 7.52 8.24 6.02
N ILE A 134 6.58 8.15 5.05
CA ILE A 134 5.71 9.27 4.70
C ILE A 134 4.83 9.71 5.88
N LEU A 135 4.19 8.77 6.56
CA LEU A 135 3.32 9.09 7.68
C LEU A 135 4.09 9.69 8.85
N ARG A 136 5.23 9.09 9.20
CA ARG A 136 6.12 9.62 10.24
C ARG A 136 6.53 11.06 9.93
N ASP A 137 7.05 11.33 8.73
CA ASP A 137 7.48 12.69 8.34
C ASP A 137 6.33 13.72 8.38
N LEU A 138 5.10 13.29 8.07
CA LEU A 138 3.93 14.16 8.17
C LEU A 138 3.55 14.46 9.62
N LEU A 139 3.59 13.44 10.50
CA LEU A 139 3.29 13.59 11.93
C LEU A 139 4.35 14.45 12.61
N GLU A 140 5.63 14.29 12.29
CA GLU A 140 6.72 15.16 12.78
C GLU A 140 6.49 16.62 12.41
N ARG A 141 6.16 16.89 11.13
CA ARG A 141 5.84 18.26 10.67
C ARG A 141 4.62 18.86 11.35
N MET A 142 3.64 18.04 11.78
CA MET A 142 2.49 18.50 12.56
C MET A 142 2.88 18.86 13.98
N HIS A 143 3.77 18.07 14.58
CA HIS A 143 4.29 18.32 15.92
C HIS A 143 5.13 19.59 15.97
N ASP A 144 6.10 19.73 15.06
CA ASP A 144 6.93 20.93 14.94
C ASP A 144 6.11 22.21 14.73
N ALA A 145 5.04 22.13 13.95
CA ALA A 145 4.15 23.26 13.74
C ALA A 145 3.34 23.63 15.00
N ALA A 146 3.00 22.66 15.84
CA ALA A 146 2.32 22.89 17.10
C ALA A 146 3.29 23.53 18.15
N ASP A 147 4.49 23.01 18.25
CA ASP A 147 5.51 23.52 19.19
C ASP A 147 6.04 24.89 18.78
N GLY A 148 6.26 25.17 17.47
CA GLY A 148 6.68 26.44 16.95
C GLY A 148 5.69 27.59 17.15
N THR A 149 4.44 27.30 17.47
CA THR A 149 3.43 28.28 17.86
C THR A 149 3.41 28.56 19.38
N ALA A 150 4.04 27.69 20.18
CA ALA A 150 3.98 27.76 21.64
C ALA A 150 5.19 28.49 22.27
N ASP A 151 6.35 28.57 21.61
CA ASP A 151 7.52 29.25 22.18
C ASP A 151 8.44 29.82 21.08
N GLY A 152 8.69 31.14 21.15
CA GLY A 152 9.53 31.88 20.23
C GLY A 152 11.05 31.72 20.51
N SER A 153 11.50 30.60 21.07
CA SER A 153 12.90 30.32 21.38
C SER A 153 13.47 29.24 20.45
N ALA A 154 14.19 29.71 19.44
CA ALA A 154 15.00 28.85 18.57
C ALA A 154 16.23 28.33 19.33
N ALA A 155 16.20 27.08 19.75
CA ALA A 155 17.41 26.33 20.08
C ALA A 155 17.39 25.02 19.29
N GLY A 156 17.97 25.09 18.08
CA GLY A 156 18.17 23.92 17.21
C GLY A 156 19.12 22.91 17.83
N THR A 157 18.58 21.88 18.41
CA THR A 157 19.27 20.61 18.55
C THR A 157 18.61 19.66 17.54
N ALA A 158 19.43 19.04 16.69
CA ALA A 158 18.97 17.98 15.81
C ALA A 158 18.50 16.80 16.67
N ALA A 159 17.29 16.89 17.19
CA ALA A 159 16.59 15.79 17.82
C ALA A 159 16.24 14.79 16.70
N GLY A 160 16.53 13.51 16.93
CA GLY A 160 16.03 12.45 16.06
C GLY A 160 14.49 12.47 16.06
N PRO A 161 13.87 11.66 15.18
CA PRO A 161 12.41 11.63 15.05
C PRO A 161 11.74 11.50 16.41
N ALA A 162 10.68 12.28 16.64
CA ALA A 162 9.93 12.23 17.89
C ALA A 162 9.40 10.79 18.06
N PRO A 163 9.74 10.09 19.17
CA PRO A 163 9.35 8.68 19.35
C PRO A 163 7.84 8.45 19.24
N GLU A 164 7.07 9.47 19.58
CA GLU A 164 5.61 9.47 19.47
C GLU A 164 5.11 9.44 18.04
N SER A 165 5.77 10.16 17.10
CA SER A 165 5.42 10.16 15.67
C SER A 165 5.71 8.82 15.02
N ASP A 166 6.80 8.17 15.40
CA ASP A 166 7.16 6.85 14.90
C ASP A 166 6.13 5.79 15.30
N PHE A 167 5.78 5.73 16.58
CA PHE A 167 4.76 4.80 17.08
C PHE A 167 3.39 5.10 16.49
N ALA A 168 2.99 6.36 16.39
CA ALA A 168 1.72 6.75 15.78
C ALA A 168 1.62 6.34 14.31
N ALA A 169 2.70 6.48 13.54
CA ALA A 169 2.76 6.01 12.15
C ALA A 169 2.57 4.48 12.05
N HIS A 170 3.19 3.70 12.94
CA HIS A 170 2.97 2.25 13.03
C HIS A 170 1.53 1.91 13.39
N ALA A 171 0.93 2.58 14.38
CA ALA A 171 -0.43 2.32 14.83
C ALA A 171 -1.46 2.65 13.73
N LEU A 172 -1.28 3.77 13.03
CA LEU A 172 -2.14 4.18 11.92
C LEU A 172 -2.06 3.19 10.75
N LEU A 173 -0.87 2.71 10.40
CA LEU A 173 -0.73 1.67 9.37
C LEU A 173 -1.31 0.33 9.82
N ALA A 174 -1.20 -0.01 11.11
CA ALA A 174 -1.81 -1.23 11.64
C ALA A 174 -3.33 -1.23 11.49
N ALA A 175 -3.98 -0.06 11.61
CA ALA A 175 -5.42 0.08 11.39
C ALA A 175 -5.86 -0.15 9.93
N THR A 176 -4.92 -0.18 8.98
CA THR A 176 -5.20 -0.48 7.57
C THR A 176 -4.65 -1.85 7.12
N ARG A 177 -4.30 -2.76 8.04
CA ARG A 177 -3.76 -4.07 7.68
C ARG A 177 -4.78 -4.92 6.93
N ALA A 178 -4.31 -5.74 5.98
CA ALA A 178 -5.18 -6.55 5.15
C ALA A 178 -5.90 -7.64 5.93
N ASP A 179 -5.29 -8.18 7.00
CA ASP A 179 -5.93 -9.14 7.90
C ASP A 179 -7.08 -8.50 8.68
N LEU A 180 -6.94 -7.27 9.18
CA LEU A 180 -8.02 -6.52 9.81
C LEU A 180 -9.13 -6.19 8.82
N VAL A 181 -8.79 -5.71 7.62
CA VAL A 181 -9.76 -5.41 6.55
C VAL A 181 -10.55 -6.67 6.17
N GLU A 182 -9.87 -7.83 6.05
CA GLU A 182 -10.53 -9.11 5.77
C GLU A 182 -11.46 -9.52 6.90
N HIS A 183 -11.04 -9.34 8.16
CA HIS A 183 -11.89 -9.64 9.31
C HIS A 183 -13.17 -8.80 9.29
N LEU A 184 -13.05 -7.48 9.15
CA LEU A 184 -14.19 -6.57 9.20
C LEU A 184 -15.11 -6.71 7.98
N ALA A 185 -14.57 -6.67 6.77
CA ALA A 185 -15.36 -6.71 5.55
C ALA A 185 -15.76 -8.12 5.13
N GLY A 186 -14.87 -9.11 5.32
CA GLY A 186 -15.08 -10.49 4.87
C GLY A 186 -15.80 -11.35 5.87
N GLN A 187 -15.41 -11.31 7.15
CA GLN A 187 -15.96 -12.20 8.18
C GLN A 187 -17.15 -11.59 8.92
N GLU A 188 -17.05 -10.30 9.31
CA GLU A 188 -18.14 -9.59 9.99
C GLU A 188 -19.16 -8.99 9.01
N GLY A 189 -18.85 -8.92 7.71
CA GLY A 189 -19.74 -8.35 6.69
C GLY A 189 -19.98 -6.86 6.84
N MET A 190 -19.03 -6.13 7.47
CA MET A 190 -19.15 -4.69 7.62
C MET A 190 -19.01 -4.01 6.26
N ASP A 191 -19.90 -3.06 5.95
CA ASP A 191 -19.83 -2.31 4.70
C ASP A 191 -18.60 -1.38 4.67
N HIS A 192 -18.13 -1.09 3.46
CA HIS A 192 -16.92 -0.30 3.22
C HIS A 192 -17.03 1.13 3.79
N GLU A 193 -18.20 1.75 3.69
CA GLU A 193 -18.43 3.10 4.18
C GLU A 193 -18.28 3.17 5.69
N ARG A 194 -18.83 2.18 6.41
CA ARG A 194 -18.70 2.08 7.85
C ARG A 194 -17.26 1.84 8.30
N ILE A 195 -16.50 0.99 7.60
CA ILE A 195 -15.07 0.77 7.89
C ILE A 195 -14.29 2.07 7.71
N ARG A 196 -14.52 2.80 6.61
CA ARG A 196 -13.90 4.10 6.35
C ARG A 196 -14.25 5.14 7.40
N ALA A 197 -15.51 5.22 7.81
CA ALA A 197 -15.95 6.14 8.86
C ALA A 197 -15.25 5.84 10.21
N GLN A 198 -15.12 4.57 10.58
CA GLN A 198 -14.41 4.17 11.81
C GLN A 198 -12.92 4.48 11.73
N LEU A 199 -12.27 4.25 10.58
CA LEU A 199 -10.88 4.64 10.40
C LEU A 199 -10.72 6.17 10.52
N ALA A 200 -11.59 6.94 9.88
CA ALA A 200 -11.54 8.40 9.94
C ALA A 200 -11.70 8.92 11.39
N ALA A 201 -12.62 8.36 12.17
CA ALA A 201 -12.79 8.69 13.58
C ALA A 201 -11.54 8.35 14.42
N PHE A 202 -10.96 7.17 14.20
CA PHE A 202 -9.70 6.77 14.85
C PHE A 202 -8.55 7.72 14.51
N VAL A 203 -8.37 8.03 13.22
CA VAL A 203 -7.36 8.98 12.75
C VAL A 203 -7.57 10.36 13.38
N GLY A 204 -8.81 10.86 13.40
CA GLY A 204 -9.17 12.12 14.08
C GLY A 204 -8.74 12.14 15.53
N THR A 205 -9.02 11.07 16.27
CA THR A 205 -8.60 10.94 17.67
C THR A 205 -7.08 10.96 17.82
N VAL A 206 -6.34 10.24 16.97
CA VAL A 206 -4.87 10.21 17.02
C VAL A 206 -4.27 11.59 16.70
N LEU A 207 -4.91 12.35 15.78
CA LEU A 207 -4.47 13.69 15.39
C LEU A 207 -4.97 14.82 16.33
N GLY A 208 -5.70 14.51 17.40
CA GLY A 208 -6.28 15.49 18.31
C GLY A 208 -7.34 16.38 17.63
N GLN A 209 -8.07 15.84 16.67
CA GLN A 209 -9.19 16.50 16.01
C GLN A 209 -10.49 16.02 16.68
N GLU A 210 -11.05 16.84 17.57
CA GLU A 210 -12.40 16.64 18.12
C GLU A 210 -13.47 17.16 17.16
#